data_9564c7585eef6fb6911084e5332c46b9
#
_entry.id   9564c7585eef6fb6911084e5332c46b9
#
_cell.length_a   1.000
_cell.length_b   1.000
_cell.length_c   1.000
_cell.angle_alpha   90.00
_cell.angle_beta   90.00
_cell.angle_gamma   90.00
#
_symmetry.space_group_name_H-M   'P 1'
#
loop_
_entity.id
_entity.type
_entity.pdbx_description
1 polymer ?
#
loop_
_entity_poly.entity_id
_entity_poly.type
_entity_poly.pdbx_seq_one_letter_code
_entity_poly.pdbx_strand_id
1 'polypeptide(L)'
;MKKIYLIAFSVLLLASCGKYNKALKSDDVDKKFTLAKEYYEIGIQEEKKSKLNKAIRLLEQIQPALKGKPQDEVVSYMIANAYYTIGDHFISGYRFDRYAKSFPDSPKIEEALYKSANSYFEVSPKYSLDQEDTHKAIDKLQFYVNAFEDGEFFKKANEQLAVLRDKLERKDYEVAKQLHHRRIWRPAIHALGNFIENHPGSKYNENAYFYKFESQYIYAVNSFRAIERERLEKAVEYYNDFVSKYPDSEFMEQAELHKKEIDDELYYLELLDL
;
A
#
# COMPACT_ATOMS: atom_id res chain seq x y z
N MET A 1 -57.39 1.34 -2.15
CA MET A 1 -56.38 2.42 -1.91
C MET A 1 -54.93 1.92 -2.03
N LYS A 2 -54.50 0.83 -1.38
CA LYS A 2 -53.11 0.34 -1.50
C LYS A 2 -52.61 0.06 -2.93
N LYS A 3 -53.45 -0.44 -3.84
CA LYS A 3 -53.09 -0.72 -5.25
C LYS A 3 -52.88 0.57 -6.08
N ILE A 4 -53.54 1.68 -5.75
CA ILE A 4 -53.39 2.97 -6.43
C ILE A 4 -52.03 3.59 -6.05
N TYR A 5 -51.58 3.47 -4.77
CA TYR A 5 -50.26 3.95 -4.34
C TYR A 5 -49.13 3.14 -4.99
N LEU A 6 -49.32 1.83 -5.20
CA LEU A 6 -48.34 0.96 -5.86
C LEU A 6 -48.16 1.34 -7.35
N ILE A 7 -49.28 1.66 -8.04
CA ILE A 7 -49.27 2.08 -9.44
C ILE A 7 -48.67 3.49 -9.57
N ALA A 8 -49.01 4.43 -8.68
CA ALA A 8 -48.39 5.75 -8.66
C ALA A 8 -46.89 5.71 -8.38
N PHE A 9 -46.44 4.83 -7.49
CA PHE A 9 -45.01 4.63 -7.20
C PHE A 9 -44.26 3.99 -8.37
N SER A 10 -44.86 3.04 -9.10
CA SER A 10 -44.23 2.42 -10.27
C SER A 10 -44.15 3.40 -11.47
N VAL A 11 -45.11 4.30 -11.64
CA VAL A 11 -45.10 5.35 -12.70
C VAL A 11 -44.00 6.39 -12.44
N LEU A 12 -43.74 6.74 -11.16
CA LEU A 12 -42.65 7.63 -10.77
C LEU A 12 -41.26 7.02 -11.07
N LEU A 13 -41.09 5.71 -10.91
CA LEU A 13 -39.84 5.02 -11.24
C LEU A 13 -39.57 4.97 -12.76
N LEU A 14 -40.63 4.83 -13.58
CA LEU A 14 -40.52 4.84 -15.06
C LEU A 14 -40.21 6.23 -15.62
N ALA A 15 -40.70 7.29 -14.98
CA ALA A 15 -40.43 8.67 -15.40
C ALA A 15 -38.97 9.07 -15.19
N SER A 16 -38.32 8.59 -14.13
CA SER A 16 -36.90 8.85 -13.86
C SER A 16 -35.97 8.19 -14.89
N CYS A 17 -36.29 6.99 -15.37
CA CYS A 17 -35.51 6.29 -16.40
C CYS A 17 -35.63 7.00 -17.78
N GLY A 18 -36.78 7.67 -18.06
CA GLY A 18 -36.99 8.41 -19.29
C GLY A 18 -36.13 9.67 -19.43
N LYS A 19 -35.91 10.43 -18.34
CA LYS A 19 -35.09 11.66 -18.34
C LYS A 19 -33.62 11.36 -18.63
N TYR A 20 -33.07 10.34 -17.95
CA TYR A 20 -31.68 9.93 -18.13
C TYR A 20 -31.40 9.47 -19.58
N ASN A 21 -32.22 8.58 -20.11
CA ASN A 21 -32.03 8.07 -21.46
C ASN A 21 -32.18 9.15 -22.53
N LYS A 22 -33.05 10.13 -22.32
CA LYS A 22 -33.17 11.30 -23.20
C LYS A 22 -31.91 12.17 -23.16
N ALA A 23 -31.39 12.45 -21.94
CA ALA A 23 -30.16 13.21 -21.77
C ALA A 23 -28.96 12.48 -22.38
N LEU A 24 -28.82 11.16 -22.16
CA LEU A 24 -27.72 10.36 -22.69
C LEU A 24 -27.62 10.43 -24.22
N LYS A 25 -28.76 10.51 -24.93
CA LYS A 25 -28.82 10.59 -26.39
C LYS A 25 -28.85 12.02 -26.94
N SER A 26 -28.95 13.03 -26.10
CA SER A 26 -28.99 14.45 -26.50
C SER A 26 -27.57 14.95 -26.78
N ASP A 27 -27.39 15.89 -27.68
CA ASP A 27 -26.15 16.63 -27.89
C ASP A 27 -26.06 17.92 -27.04
N ASP A 28 -27.12 18.21 -26.27
CA ASP A 28 -27.23 19.41 -25.44
C ASP A 28 -26.36 19.27 -24.17
N VAL A 29 -25.21 19.95 -24.19
CA VAL A 29 -24.21 19.94 -23.14
C VAL A 29 -24.80 20.47 -21.82
N ASP A 30 -25.57 21.54 -21.84
CA ASP A 30 -26.10 22.19 -20.63
C ASP A 30 -27.15 21.32 -19.94
N LYS A 31 -28.03 20.68 -20.72
CA LYS A 31 -29.00 19.72 -20.16
C LYS A 31 -28.32 18.50 -19.55
N LYS A 32 -27.26 17.97 -20.21
CA LYS A 32 -26.47 16.87 -19.66
C LYS A 32 -25.78 17.26 -18.36
N PHE A 33 -25.15 18.44 -18.36
CA PHE A 33 -24.46 18.93 -17.15
C PHE A 33 -25.43 19.11 -15.98
N THR A 34 -26.58 19.75 -16.21
CA THR A 34 -27.60 19.97 -15.16
C THR A 34 -28.07 18.64 -14.55
N LEU A 35 -28.40 17.66 -15.40
CA LEU A 35 -28.86 16.37 -14.94
C LEU A 35 -27.74 15.55 -14.28
N ALA A 36 -26.54 15.65 -14.80
CA ALA A 36 -25.36 14.99 -14.20
C ALA A 36 -25.06 15.54 -12.80
N LYS A 37 -25.18 16.86 -12.63
CA LYS A 37 -25.02 17.54 -11.34
C LYS A 37 -26.09 17.06 -10.33
N GLU A 38 -27.36 17.00 -10.74
CA GLU A 38 -28.44 16.44 -9.90
C GLU A 38 -28.12 15.01 -9.44
N TYR A 39 -27.71 14.13 -10.36
CA TYR A 39 -27.36 12.76 -10.01
C TYR A 39 -26.11 12.65 -9.15
N TYR A 40 -25.12 13.51 -9.35
CA TYR A 40 -23.91 13.58 -8.54
C TYR A 40 -24.25 13.99 -7.10
N GLU A 41 -25.00 15.07 -6.91
CA GLU A 41 -25.40 15.57 -5.60
C GLU A 41 -26.20 14.51 -4.81
N ILE A 42 -27.21 13.91 -5.43
CA ILE A 42 -27.96 12.80 -4.82
C ILE A 42 -27.03 11.62 -4.52
N GLY A 43 -26.12 11.29 -5.44
CA GLY A 43 -25.21 10.18 -5.29
C GLY A 43 -24.23 10.35 -4.14
N ILE A 44 -23.72 11.57 -3.96
CA ILE A 44 -22.82 11.90 -2.82
C ILE A 44 -23.61 11.92 -1.51
N GLN A 45 -24.76 12.61 -1.46
CA GLN A 45 -25.54 12.78 -0.24
C GLN A 45 -26.14 11.48 0.29
N GLU A 46 -26.59 10.60 -0.60
CA GLU A 46 -27.27 9.35 -0.25
C GLU A 46 -26.37 8.11 -0.42
N GLU A 47 -25.09 8.30 -0.72
CA GLU A 47 -24.09 7.25 -1.02
C GLU A 47 -24.56 6.26 -2.11
N LYS A 48 -25.38 6.75 -3.06
CA LYS A 48 -25.97 5.92 -4.11
C LYS A 48 -25.06 5.76 -5.33
N LYS A 49 -24.27 4.68 -5.34
CA LYS A 49 -23.37 4.32 -6.46
C LYS A 49 -24.07 4.35 -7.82
N SER A 50 -25.33 3.91 -7.90
CA SER A 50 -26.09 3.91 -9.16
C SER A 50 -26.35 5.32 -9.71
N LYS A 51 -26.50 6.32 -8.85
CA LYS A 51 -26.63 7.74 -9.25
C LYS A 51 -25.30 8.30 -9.69
N LEU A 52 -24.21 8.03 -8.94
CA LEU A 52 -22.85 8.43 -9.33
C LEU A 52 -22.45 7.85 -10.68
N ASN A 53 -22.74 6.58 -10.95
CA ASN A 53 -22.47 5.97 -12.25
C ASN A 53 -23.23 6.66 -13.40
N LYS A 54 -24.47 7.11 -13.17
CA LYS A 54 -25.21 7.90 -14.16
C LYS A 54 -24.60 9.29 -14.36
N ALA A 55 -24.17 9.94 -13.28
CA ALA A 55 -23.47 11.23 -13.34
C ALA A 55 -22.16 11.10 -14.13
N ILE A 56 -21.32 10.12 -13.80
CA ILE A 56 -20.05 9.85 -14.51
C ILE A 56 -20.29 9.75 -16.02
N ARG A 57 -21.21 8.89 -16.45
CA ARG A 57 -21.49 8.71 -17.90
C ARG A 57 -21.89 9.98 -18.61
N LEU A 58 -22.72 10.84 -18.00
CA LEU A 58 -23.12 12.11 -18.59
C LEU A 58 -21.96 13.11 -18.61
N LEU A 59 -21.19 13.20 -17.50
CA LEU A 59 -20.05 14.10 -17.38
C LEU A 59 -18.94 13.75 -18.38
N GLU A 60 -18.61 12.46 -18.51
CA GLU A 60 -17.59 12.00 -19.47
C GLU A 60 -17.97 12.29 -20.93
N GLN A 61 -19.27 12.27 -21.27
CA GLN A 61 -19.72 12.65 -22.61
C GLN A 61 -19.53 14.14 -22.92
N ILE A 62 -19.69 15.02 -21.92
CA ILE A 62 -19.57 16.47 -22.11
C ILE A 62 -18.17 17.02 -21.86
N GLN A 63 -17.32 16.30 -21.13
CA GLN A 63 -15.98 16.74 -20.75
C GLN A 63 -15.14 17.22 -21.95
N PRO A 64 -15.10 16.52 -23.11
CA PRO A 64 -14.34 16.99 -24.27
C PRO A 64 -14.78 18.35 -24.79
N ALA A 65 -16.09 18.64 -24.77
CA ALA A 65 -16.65 19.89 -25.21
C ALA A 65 -16.45 21.08 -24.26
N LEU A 66 -16.09 20.77 -23.01
CA LEU A 66 -15.84 21.73 -21.94
C LEU A 66 -14.33 22.01 -21.70
N LYS A 67 -13.46 21.28 -22.37
CA LYS A 67 -12.01 21.40 -22.18
C LYS A 67 -11.54 22.84 -22.40
N GLY A 68 -10.84 23.37 -21.40
CA GLY A 68 -10.34 24.75 -21.39
C GLY A 68 -11.41 25.84 -21.12
N LYS A 69 -12.65 25.46 -20.82
CA LYS A 69 -13.70 26.36 -20.35
C LYS A 69 -13.77 26.40 -18.82
N PRO A 70 -14.40 27.43 -18.20
CA PRO A 70 -14.53 27.50 -16.74
C PRO A 70 -15.21 26.28 -16.09
N GLN A 71 -16.09 25.58 -16.82
CA GLN A 71 -16.77 24.39 -16.32
C GLN A 71 -15.88 23.12 -16.32
N ASP A 72 -14.75 23.12 -17.03
CA ASP A 72 -13.85 21.96 -17.14
C ASP A 72 -13.32 21.53 -15.77
N GLU A 73 -12.94 22.48 -14.94
CA GLU A 73 -12.48 22.23 -13.57
C GLU A 73 -13.55 21.51 -12.76
N VAL A 74 -14.77 22.03 -12.75
CA VAL A 74 -15.89 21.46 -11.98
C VAL A 74 -16.22 20.05 -12.46
N VAL A 75 -16.30 19.85 -13.78
CA VAL A 75 -16.60 18.53 -14.36
C VAL A 75 -15.49 17.52 -14.06
N SER A 76 -14.23 17.94 -14.22
CA SER A 76 -13.08 17.09 -13.94
C SER A 76 -13.02 16.64 -12.47
N TYR A 77 -13.30 17.57 -11.53
CA TYR A 77 -13.40 17.24 -10.12
C TYR A 77 -14.58 16.31 -9.83
N MET A 78 -15.76 16.59 -10.36
CA MET A 78 -16.96 15.76 -10.14
C MET A 78 -16.75 14.32 -10.62
N ILE A 79 -16.13 14.13 -11.78
CA ILE A 79 -15.80 12.79 -12.29
C ILE A 79 -14.84 12.07 -11.35
N ALA A 80 -13.73 12.71 -10.98
CA ALA A 80 -12.72 12.13 -10.08
C ALA A 80 -13.33 11.74 -8.73
N ASN A 81 -14.13 12.65 -8.14
CA ASN A 81 -14.77 12.44 -6.85
C ASN A 81 -15.90 11.39 -6.90
N ALA A 82 -16.61 11.29 -8.01
CA ALA A 82 -17.62 10.24 -8.19
C ALA A 82 -16.96 8.85 -8.24
N TYR A 83 -15.85 8.69 -8.98
CA TYR A 83 -15.07 7.45 -8.99
C TYR A 83 -14.50 7.11 -7.60
N TYR A 84 -14.02 8.11 -6.87
CA TYR A 84 -13.53 7.94 -5.49
C TYR A 84 -14.63 7.41 -4.58
N THR A 85 -15.83 8.03 -4.64
CA THR A 85 -16.96 7.67 -3.76
C THR A 85 -17.54 6.28 -4.09
N ILE A 86 -17.53 5.85 -5.35
CA ILE A 86 -17.96 4.48 -5.69
C ILE A 86 -16.93 3.41 -5.33
N GLY A 87 -15.68 3.82 -4.97
CA GLY A 87 -14.59 2.91 -4.63
C GLY A 87 -13.77 2.44 -5.82
N ASP A 88 -13.88 3.08 -6.98
CA ASP A 88 -13.01 2.82 -8.13
C ASP A 88 -11.72 3.64 -7.99
N HIS A 89 -10.89 3.19 -7.04
CA HIS A 89 -9.69 3.91 -6.64
C HIS A 89 -8.61 3.95 -7.72
N PHE A 90 -8.56 2.96 -8.60
CA PHE A 90 -7.60 2.97 -9.70
C PHE A 90 -7.89 4.16 -10.67
N ILE A 91 -9.16 4.32 -11.06
CA ILE A 91 -9.55 5.42 -11.94
C ILE A 91 -9.52 6.75 -11.19
N SER A 92 -9.99 6.82 -9.95
CA SER A 92 -10.03 8.07 -9.19
C SER A 92 -8.63 8.63 -8.93
N GLY A 93 -7.65 7.80 -8.60
CA GLY A 93 -6.27 8.22 -8.39
C GLY A 93 -5.68 8.90 -9.62
N TYR A 94 -5.85 8.30 -10.79
CA TYR A 94 -5.44 8.88 -12.06
C TYR A 94 -6.19 10.17 -12.40
N ARG A 95 -7.52 10.22 -12.16
CA ARG A 95 -8.34 11.40 -12.45
C ARG A 95 -7.98 12.58 -11.56
N PHE A 96 -7.75 12.35 -10.26
CA PHE A 96 -7.29 13.40 -9.34
C PHE A 96 -5.88 13.87 -9.65
N ASP A 97 -4.96 12.98 -10.04
CA ASP A 97 -3.61 13.36 -10.48
C ASP A 97 -3.67 14.28 -11.71
N ARG A 98 -4.52 13.95 -12.67
CA ARG A 98 -4.76 14.82 -13.83
C ARG A 98 -5.40 16.15 -13.46
N TYR A 99 -6.37 16.14 -12.55
CA TYR A 99 -7.02 17.34 -12.04
C TYR A 99 -5.99 18.29 -11.43
N ALA A 100 -5.16 17.79 -10.51
CA ALA A 100 -4.12 18.60 -9.87
C ALA A 100 -3.11 19.21 -10.85
N LYS A 101 -2.76 18.48 -11.92
CA LYS A 101 -1.87 18.98 -12.97
C LYS A 101 -2.55 20.03 -13.87
N SER A 102 -3.84 19.92 -14.11
CA SER A 102 -4.59 20.83 -14.98
C SER A 102 -5.05 22.10 -14.29
N PHE A 103 -5.27 22.03 -12.97
CA PHE A 103 -5.81 23.12 -12.15
C PHE A 103 -5.01 23.32 -10.85
N PRO A 104 -3.72 23.71 -10.98
CA PRO A 104 -2.84 23.83 -9.80
C PRO A 104 -3.27 24.92 -8.81
N ASP A 105 -3.97 25.95 -9.29
CA ASP A 105 -4.46 27.08 -8.48
C ASP A 105 -5.89 26.85 -7.95
N SER A 106 -6.44 25.64 -8.12
CA SER A 106 -7.78 25.31 -7.63
C SER A 106 -7.89 25.38 -6.12
N PRO A 107 -8.98 25.94 -5.55
CA PRO A 107 -9.24 25.86 -4.12
C PRO A 107 -9.44 24.42 -3.61
N LYS A 108 -9.58 23.47 -4.51
CA LYS A 108 -9.68 22.03 -4.20
C LYS A 108 -8.39 21.25 -4.42
N ILE A 109 -7.27 21.95 -4.61
CA ILE A 109 -6.00 21.30 -4.95
C ILE A 109 -5.50 20.39 -3.83
N GLU A 110 -5.60 20.82 -2.58
CA GLU A 110 -5.20 20.03 -1.42
C GLU A 110 -6.02 18.74 -1.34
N GLU A 111 -7.35 18.87 -1.38
CA GLU A 111 -8.27 17.73 -1.34
C GLU A 111 -8.01 16.76 -2.51
N ALA A 112 -7.78 17.28 -3.71
CA ALA A 112 -7.52 16.49 -4.90
C ALA A 112 -6.21 15.71 -4.81
N LEU A 113 -5.14 16.33 -4.34
CA LEU A 113 -3.84 15.68 -4.15
C LEU A 113 -3.93 14.59 -3.09
N TYR A 114 -4.60 14.87 -1.97
CA TYR A 114 -4.82 13.86 -0.95
C TYR A 114 -5.67 12.69 -1.47
N LYS A 115 -6.79 12.95 -2.15
CA LYS A 115 -7.65 11.89 -2.70
C LYS A 115 -6.94 11.07 -3.79
N SER A 116 -6.06 11.70 -4.58
CA SER A 116 -5.18 10.96 -5.47
C SER A 116 -4.29 10.00 -4.69
N ALA A 117 -3.56 10.50 -3.70
CA ALA A 117 -2.66 9.71 -2.87
C ALA A 117 -3.39 8.59 -2.12
N ASN A 118 -4.55 8.91 -1.50
CA ASN A 118 -5.37 7.92 -0.81
C ASN A 118 -5.90 6.83 -1.78
N SER A 119 -6.23 7.19 -3.01
CA SER A 119 -6.64 6.21 -4.01
C SER A 119 -5.54 5.21 -4.33
N TYR A 120 -4.28 5.66 -4.49
CA TYR A 120 -3.13 4.76 -4.65
C TYR A 120 -2.86 3.93 -3.39
N PHE A 121 -3.10 4.48 -2.18
CA PHE A 121 -3.03 3.72 -0.94
C PHE A 121 -4.03 2.57 -0.93
N GLU A 122 -5.29 2.80 -1.33
CA GLU A 122 -6.35 1.80 -1.35
C GLU A 122 -6.10 0.67 -2.37
N VAL A 123 -5.42 0.95 -3.48
CA VAL A 123 -5.07 -0.08 -4.50
C VAL A 123 -3.75 -0.78 -4.20
N SER A 124 -2.98 -0.31 -3.23
CA SER A 124 -1.71 -0.92 -2.84
C SER A 124 -1.91 -2.37 -2.40
N PRO A 125 -1.25 -3.35 -3.05
CA PRO A 125 -1.51 -4.77 -2.86
C PRO A 125 -0.96 -5.29 -1.52
N LYS A 126 -1.20 -6.56 -1.22
CA LYS A 126 -0.58 -7.26 -0.09
C LYS A 126 0.95 -7.30 -0.27
N TYR A 127 1.70 -7.32 0.85
CA TYR A 127 3.17 -7.32 0.85
C TYR A 127 3.80 -8.43 -0.02
N SER A 128 3.13 -9.58 -0.15
CA SER A 128 3.64 -10.73 -0.91
C SER A 128 3.58 -10.58 -2.43
N LEU A 129 2.84 -9.57 -2.94
CA LEU A 129 2.71 -9.26 -4.36
C LEU A 129 3.75 -8.22 -4.80
N ASP A 130 3.74 -7.86 -6.08
CA ASP A 130 4.50 -6.73 -6.59
C ASP A 130 4.11 -5.43 -5.87
N GLN A 131 5.07 -4.53 -5.62
CA GLN A 131 4.88 -3.33 -4.80
C GLN A 131 4.98 -2.02 -5.59
N GLU A 132 4.89 -2.05 -6.92
CA GLU A 132 4.94 -0.84 -7.75
C GLU A 132 3.88 0.18 -7.35
N ASP A 133 2.63 -0.27 -7.13
CA ASP A 133 1.55 0.60 -6.70
C ASP A 133 1.74 1.09 -5.25
N THR A 134 2.40 0.30 -4.39
CA THR A 134 2.78 0.75 -3.03
C THR A 134 3.80 1.88 -3.09
N HIS A 135 4.82 1.79 -3.94
CA HIS A 135 5.79 2.86 -4.13
C HIS A 135 5.13 4.12 -4.69
N LYS A 136 4.23 3.99 -5.68
CA LYS A 136 3.43 5.13 -6.18
C LYS A 136 2.61 5.80 -5.10
N ALA A 137 1.98 5.00 -4.22
CA ALA A 137 1.22 5.52 -3.09
C ALA A 137 2.11 6.30 -2.11
N ILE A 138 3.30 5.77 -1.77
CA ILE A 138 4.28 6.45 -0.92
C ILE A 138 4.70 7.78 -1.54
N ASP A 139 5.06 7.81 -2.82
CA ASP A 139 5.48 9.02 -3.51
C ASP A 139 4.39 10.10 -3.48
N LYS A 140 3.13 9.72 -3.75
CA LYS A 140 2.00 10.64 -3.73
C LYS A 140 1.68 11.16 -2.33
N LEU A 141 1.69 10.29 -1.31
CA LEU A 141 1.48 10.68 0.07
C LEU A 141 2.61 11.58 0.58
N GLN A 142 3.87 11.26 0.25
CA GLN A 142 5.01 12.07 0.63
C GLN A 142 4.97 13.45 -0.03
N PHE A 143 4.59 13.51 -1.31
CA PHE A 143 4.36 14.78 -2.00
C PHE A 143 3.30 15.62 -1.31
N TYR A 144 2.16 15.02 -0.93
CA TYR A 144 1.10 15.71 -0.21
C TYR A 144 1.58 16.25 1.14
N VAL A 145 2.24 15.41 1.95
CA VAL A 145 2.75 15.78 3.28
C VAL A 145 3.75 16.95 3.18
N ASN A 146 4.63 16.92 2.18
CA ASN A 146 5.62 17.99 1.98
C ASN A 146 4.99 19.31 1.48
N ALA A 147 3.88 19.23 0.72
CA ALA A 147 3.21 20.39 0.17
C ALA A 147 2.23 21.06 1.17
N PHE A 148 1.69 20.30 2.13
CA PHE A 148 0.63 20.74 3.05
C PHE A 148 0.93 20.27 4.47
N GLU A 149 1.94 20.89 5.11
CA GLU A 149 2.37 20.54 6.49
C GLU A 149 1.28 20.83 7.55
N ASP A 150 0.44 21.84 7.32
CA ASP A 150 -0.71 22.19 8.15
C ASP A 150 -2.06 21.75 7.51
N GLY A 151 -2.03 20.87 6.52
CA GLY A 151 -3.19 20.48 5.74
C GLY A 151 -4.18 19.61 6.53
N GLU A 152 -5.44 19.65 6.10
CA GLU A 152 -6.54 18.90 6.73
C GLU A 152 -6.24 17.39 6.85
N PHE A 153 -5.56 16.82 5.86
CA PHE A 153 -5.28 15.37 5.80
C PHE A 153 -3.85 14.99 6.20
N PHE A 154 -3.03 15.95 6.69
CA PHE A 154 -1.62 15.73 7.01
C PHE A 154 -1.39 14.54 7.96
N LYS A 155 -2.11 14.50 9.08
CA LYS A 155 -1.99 13.40 10.05
C LYS A 155 -2.33 12.06 9.42
N LYS A 156 -3.44 11.99 8.70
CA LYS A 156 -3.91 10.76 8.06
C LYS A 156 -2.94 10.29 6.96
N ALA A 157 -2.38 11.20 6.19
CA ALA A 157 -1.37 10.88 5.18
C ALA A 157 -0.09 10.30 5.80
N ASN A 158 0.38 10.84 6.93
CA ASN A 158 1.52 10.28 7.66
C ASN A 158 1.22 8.88 8.24
N GLU A 159 0.03 8.65 8.77
CA GLU A 159 -0.41 7.32 9.23
C GLU A 159 -0.40 6.31 8.08
N GLN A 160 -0.89 6.70 6.91
CA GLN A 160 -0.87 5.87 5.69
C GLN A 160 0.56 5.59 5.21
N LEU A 161 1.45 6.58 5.24
CA LEU A 161 2.88 6.39 4.93
C LEU A 161 3.52 5.35 5.86
N ALA A 162 3.25 5.42 7.16
CA ALA A 162 3.76 4.45 8.11
C ALA A 162 3.29 3.02 7.79
N VAL A 163 2.01 2.85 7.44
CA VAL A 163 1.44 1.55 7.04
C VAL A 163 2.12 0.99 5.78
N LEU A 164 2.36 1.84 4.77
CA LEU A 164 3.00 1.40 3.52
C LEU A 164 4.48 1.06 3.72
N ARG A 165 5.20 1.83 4.54
CA ARG A 165 6.60 1.55 4.88
C ARG A 165 6.73 0.23 5.64
N ASP A 166 5.88 0.00 6.65
CA ASP A 166 5.82 -1.30 7.36
C ASP A 166 5.52 -2.47 6.40
N LYS A 167 4.66 -2.24 5.41
CA LYS A 167 4.35 -3.25 4.38
C LYS A 167 5.58 -3.63 3.54
N LEU A 168 6.38 -2.64 3.10
CA LEU A 168 7.61 -2.88 2.34
C LEU A 168 8.67 -3.56 3.21
N GLU A 169 8.86 -3.07 4.43
CA GLU A 169 9.77 -3.64 5.40
C GLU A 169 9.41 -5.11 5.71
N ARG A 170 8.12 -5.39 5.90
CA ARG A 170 7.65 -6.77 6.06
C ARG A 170 7.99 -7.64 4.84
N LYS A 171 7.83 -7.11 3.64
CA LYS A 171 8.18 -7.85 2.41
C LYS A 171 9.65 -8.23 2.40
N ASP A 172 10.55 -7.28 2.70
CA ASP A 172 11.99 -7.50 2.69
C ASP A 172 12.39 -8.54 3.74
N TYR A 173 11.81 -8.46 4.94
CA TYR A 173 12.00 -9.46 5.98
C TYR A 173 11.51 -10.85 5.57
N GLU A 174 10.28 -10.97 5.05
CA GLU A 174 9.70 -12.27 4.69
C GLU A 174 10.45 -12.92 3.52
N VAL A 175 10.98 -12.13 2.58
CA VAL A 175 11.85 -12.64 1.50
C VAL A 175 13.16 -13.20 2.07
N ALA A 176 13.81 -12.48 3.00
CA ALA A 176 15.04 -12.94 3.66
C ALA A 176 14.79 -14.20 4.50
N LYS A 177 13.73 -14.20 5.31
CA LYS A 177 13.30 -15.32 6.13
C LYS A 177 12.96 -16.57 5.29
N GLN A 178 12.36 -16.39 4.13
CA GLN A 178 12.03 -17.52 3.25
C GLN A 178 13.28 -18.28 2.78
N LEU A 179 14.41 -17.59 2.56
CA LEU A 179 15.68 -18.24 2.21
C LEU A 179 16.16 -19.17 3.34
N HIS A 180 16.03 -18.72 4.60
CA HIS A 180 16.32 -19.54 5.79
C HIS A 180 15.42 -20.79 5.82
N HIS A 181 14.10 -20.62 5.72
CA HIS A 181 13.14 -21.75 5.74
C HIS A 181 13.36 -22.74 4.59
N ARG A 182 13.86 -22.27 3.45
CA ARG A 182 14.23 -23.11 2.30
C ARG A 182 15.61 -23.75 2.44
N ARG A 183 16.30 -23.52 3.56
CA ARG A 183 17.65 -24.05 3.85
C ARG A 183 18.71 -23.58 2.85
N ILE A 184 18.56 -22.37 2.31
CA ILE A 184 19.53 -21.75 1.40
C ILE A 184 20.40 -20.81 2.24
N TRP A 185 21.25 -21.39 3.07
CA TRP A 185 21.90 -20.75 4.21
C TRP A 185 22.72 -19.51 3.86
N ARG A 186 23.64 -19.60 2.92
CA ARG A 186 24.52 -18.48 2.55
C ARG A 186 23.72 -17.28 2.02
N PRO A 187 22.79 -17.42 1.06
CA PRO A 187 21.89 -16.33 0.69
C PRO A 187 21.02 -15.81 1.84
N ALA A 188 20.56 -16.69 2.76
CA ALA A 188 19.77 -16.27 3.91
C ALA A 188 20.58 -15.34 4.84
N ILE A 189 21.83 -15.70 5.16
CA ILE A 189 22.73 -14.90 5.99
C ILE A 189 22.91 -13.50 5.40
N HIS A 190 23.17 -13.41 4.09
CA HIS A 190 23.34 -12.13 3.40
C HIS A 190 22.05 -11.32 3.37
N ALA A 191 20.92 -11.93 3.03
CA ALA A 191 19.63 -11.23 2.93
C ALA A 191 19.16 -10.72 4.30
N LEU A 192 19.31 -11.52 5.37
CA LEU A 192 19.00 -11.11 6.73
C LEU A 192 19.94 -10.01 7.22
N GLY A 193 21.23 -10.10 6.88
CA GLY A 193 22.21 -9.04 7.16
C GLY A 193 21.81 -7.72 6.50
N ASN A 194 21.54 -7.74 5.21
CA ASN A 194 21.07 -6.56 4.49
C ASN A 194 19.77 -5.99 5.05
N PHE A 195 18.84 -6.86 5.46
CA PHE A 195 17.60 -6.42 6.11
C PHE A 195 17.89 -5.64 7.40
N ILE A 196 18.72 -6.18 8.27
CA ILE A 196 19.12 -5.56 9.54
C ILE A 196 19.78 -4.18 9.31
N GLU A 197 20.66 -4.09 8.32
CA GLU A 197 21.37 -2.85 7.98
C GLU A 197 20.43 -1.78 7.39
N ASN A 198 19.50 -2.18 6.51
CA ASN A 198 18.62 -1.27 5.83
C ASN A 198 17.40 -0.83 6.67
N HIS A 199 17.05 -1.61 7.71
CA HIS A 199 15.88 -1.35 8.56
C HIS A 199 16.26 -1.29 10.05
N PRO A 200 17.13 -0.35 10.46
CA PRO A 200 17.50 -0.20 11.87
C PRO A 200 16.28 0.18 12.71
N GLY A 201 16.00 -0.56 13.77
CA GLY A 201 14.82 -0.35 14.63
C GLY A 201 13.54 -1.05 14.14
N SER A 202 13.63 -1.87 13.11
CA SER A 202 12.52 -2.71 12.68
C SER A 202 12.02 -3.64 13.78
N LYS A 203 10.72 -3.81 13.88
CA LYS A 203 10.09 -4.81 14.76
C LYS A 203 10.42 -6.27 14.37
N TYR A 204 10.95 -6.47 13.17
CA TYR A 204 11.38 -7.79 12.68
C TYR A 204 12.85 -8.09 12.95
N ASN A 205 13.61 -7.13 13.52
CA ASN A 205 15.05 -7.28 13.71
C ASN A 205 15.39 -8.40 14.68
N GLU A 206 14.65 -8.58 15.76
CA GLU A 206 14.89 -9.69 16.70
C GLU A 206 14.92 -11.04 15.97
N ASN A 207 13.87 -11.32 15.19
CA ASN A 207 13.81 -12.54 14.39
C ASN A 207 14.92 -12.60 13.32
N ALA A 208 15.24 -11.45 12.70
CA ALA A 208 16.28 -11.41 11.65
C ALA A 208 17.67 -11.71 12.20
N TYR A 209 18.01 -11.18 13.39
CA TYR A 209 19.27 -11.50 14.08
C TYR A 209 19.34 -12.98 14.43
N PHE A 210 18.26 -13.53 15.01
CA PHE A 210 18.21 -14.96 15.36
C PHE A 210 18.36 -15.86 14.12
N TYR A 211 17.56 -15.65 13.07
CA TYR A 211 17.64 -16.48 11.86
C TYR A 211 18.96 -16.30 11.09
N LYS A 212 19.61 -15.13 11.17
CA LYS A 212 20.95 -14.91 10.63
C LYS A 212 21.97 -15.78 11.36
N PHE A 213 21.93 -15.77 12.70
CA PHE A 213 22.77 -16.61 13.55
C PHE A 213 22.54 -18.11 13.27
N GLU A 214 21.28 -18.55 13.34
CA GLU A 214 20.91 -19.96 13.11
C GLU A 214 21.31 -20.43 11.70
N SER A 215 21.10 -19.59 10.67
CA SER A 215 21.54 -19.90 9.30
C SER A 215 23.07 -20.09 9.22
N GLN A 216 23.84 -19.25 9.91
CA GLN A 216 25.30 -19.34 9.95
C GLN A 216 25.78 -20.60 10.70
N TYR A 217 25.14 -20.92 11.83
CA TYR A 217 25.42 -22.14 12.58
C TYR A 217 25.20 -23.39 11.71
N ILE A 218 23.99 -23.52 11.11
CA ILE A 218 23.67 -24.69 10.27
C ILE A 218 24.58 -24.75 9.05
N TYR A 219 24.94 -23.60 8.46
CA TYR A 219 25.89 -23.53 7.36
C TYR A 219 27.29 -23.99 7.76
N ALA A 220 27.73 -23.66 8.99
CA ALA A 220 29.03 -24.06 9.52
C ALA A 220 29.12 -25.55 9.71
N VAL A 221 28.22 -26.17 10.48
CA VAL A 221 28.25 -27.60 10.82
C VAL A 221 28.06 -28.54 9.62
N ASN A 222 27.56 -28.02 8.50
CA ASN A 222 27.45 -28.75 7.24
C ASN A 222 28.58 -28.43 6.26
N SER A 223 29.69 -27.86 6.76
CA SER A 223 30.83 -27.48 5.94
C SER A 223 31.91 -28.57 5.88
N PHE A 224 32.84 -28.44 4.92
CA PHE A 224 34.08 -29.23 4.94
C PHE A 224 34.95 -28.77 6.08
N ARG A 225 35.65 -29.70 6.73
CA ARG A 225 36.56 -29.47 7.87
C ARG A 225 37.47 -28.25 7.68
N ALA A 226 38.06 -28.09 6.50
CA ALA A 226 39.02 -27.02 6.22
C ALA A 226 38.50 -25.60 6.42
N ILE A 227 37.16 -25.40 6.39
CA ILE A 227 36.52 -24.08 6.50
C ILE A 227 35.44 -24.04 7.59
N GLU A 228 35.28 -25.13 8.33
CA GLU A 228 34.29 -25.28 9.39
C GLU A 228 34.59 -24.37 10.58
N ARG A 229 35.83 -24.36 11.05
CA ARG A 229 36.27 -23.48 12.15
C ARG A 229 35.94 -22.02 11.90
N GLU A 230 36.35 -21.45 10.77
CA GLU A 230 36.09 -20.06 10.41
C GLU A 230 34.60 -19.73 10.44
N ARG A 231 33.77 -20.66 9.95
CA ARG A 231 32.31 -20.49 9.91
C ARG A 231 31.64 -20.59 11.27
N LEU A 232 32.16 -21.47 12.17
CA LEU A 232 31.69 -21.58 13.54
C LEU A 232 32.04 -20.32 14.33
N GLU A 233 33.27 -19.80 14.18
CA GLU A 233 33.71 -18.55 14.79
C GLU A 233 32.80 -17.39 14.36
N LYS A 234 32.42 -17.36 13.07
CA LYS A 234 31.48 -16.38 12.57
C LYS A 234 30.07 -16.56 13.16
N ALA A 235 29.65 -17.78 13.42
CA ALA A 235 28.38 -18.04 14.12
C ALA A 235 28.42 -17.52 15.56
N VAL A 236 29.55 -17.63 16.25
CA VAL A 236 29.74 -17.05 17.59
C VAL A 236 29.60 -15.51 17.56
N GLU A 237 30.17 -14.84 16.55
CA GLU A 237 29.97 -13.39 16.40
C GLU A 237 28.50 -13.04 16.29
N TYR A 238 27.74 -13.72 15.41
CA TYR A 238 26.32 -13.47 15.23
C TYR A 238 25.47 -13.83 16.44
N TYR A 239 25.85 -14.86 17.20
CA TYR A 239 25.26 -15.17 18.50
C TYR A 239 25.44 -14.01 19.48
N ASN A 240 26.67 -13.50 19.63
CA ASN A 240 26.97 -12.38 20.52
C ASN A 240 26.21 -11.11 20.13
N ASP A 241 26.09 -10.82 18.82
CA ASP A 241 25.29 -9.72 18.30
C ASP A 241 23.81 -9.86 18.69
N PHE A 242 23.25 -11.06 18.55
CA PHE A 242 21.87 -11.35 18.91
C PHE A 242 21.62 -11.18 20.40
N VAL A 243 22.39 -11.85 21.25
CA VAL A 243 22.24 -11.82 22.72
C VAL A 243 22.42 -10.42 23.28
N SER A 244 23.41 -9.66 22.77
CA SER A 244 23.65 -8.29 23.24
C SER A 244 22.48 -7.33 22.97
N LYS A 245 21.74 -7.57 21.88
CA LYS A 245 20.61 -6.71 21.47
C LYS A 245 19.27 -7.18 22.02
N TYR A 246 19.11 -8.48 22.20
CA TYR A 246 17.84 -9.12 22.59
C TYR A 246 18.02 -10.14 23.72
N PRO A 247 18.49 -9.71 24.91
CA PRO A 247 18.77 -10.62 26.02
C PRO A 247 17.54 -11.35 26.56
N ASP A 248 16.34 -10.76 26.36
CA ASP A 248 15.06 -11.32 26.81
C ASP A 248 14.27 -11.97 25.66
N SER A 249 14.94 -12.35 24.56
CA SER A 249 14.29 -12.93 23.38
C SER A 249 13.65 -14.29 23.66
N GLU A 250 12.51 -14.55 23.02
CA GLU A 250 11.89 -15.87 23.00
C GLU A 250 12.77 -16.97 22.36
N PHE A 251 13.74 -16.57 21.55
CA PHE A 251 14.70 -17.47 20.90
C PHE A 251 15.93 -17.78 21.74
N MET A 252 16.04 -17.24 22.97
CA MET A 252 17.26 -17.35 23.77
C MET A 252 17.63 -18.81 24.09
N GLU A 253 16.67 -19.61 24.53
CA GLU A 253 16.91 -21.03 24.85
C GLU A 253 17.49 -21.80 23.64
N GLN A 254 16.92 -21.56 22.45
CA GLN A 254 17.40 -22.19 21.22
C GLN A 254 18.79 -21.66 20.82
N ALA A 255 19.04 -20.37 20.99
CA ALA A 255 20.31 -19.75 20.67
C ALA A 255 21.44 -20.29 21.58
N GLU A 256 21.17 -20.45 22.89
CA GLU A 256 22.11 -21.04 23.86
C GLU A 256 22.40 -22.50 23.55
N LEU A 257 21.40 -23.28 23.12
CA LEU A 257 21.59 -24.66 22.70
C LEU A 257 22.55 -24.74 21.51
N HIS A 258 22.32 -23.96 20.47
CA HIS A 258 23.20 -23.92 19.31
C HIS A 258 24.60 -23.39 19.66
N LYS A 259 24.69 -22.41 20.56
CA LYS A 259 25.99 -21.91 21.04
C LYS A 259 26.79 -23.00 21.71
N LYS A 260 26.17 -23.81 22.56
CA LYS A 260 26.83 -24.96 23.20
C LYS A 260 27.35 -25.98 22.17
N GLU A 261 26.54 -26.30 21.18
CA GLU A 261 26.92 -27.21 20.07
C GLU A 261 28.11 -26.64 19.28
N ILE A 262 28.15 -25.33 19.04
CA ILE A 262 29.29 -24.65 18.42
C ILE A 262 30.55 -24.78 19.27
N ASP A 263 30.44 -24.54 20.58
CA ASP A 263 31.60 -24.61 21.48
C ASP A 263 32.17 -26.03 21.57
N ASP A 264 31.32 -27.05 21.66
CA ASP A 264 31.70 -28.44 21.65
C ASP A 264 32.43 -28.82 20.35
N GLU A 265 31.98 -28.36 19.19
CA GLU A 265 32.60 -28.62 17.89
C GLU A 265 33.95 -27.86 17.73
N LEU A 266 34.01 -26.59 18.16
CA LEU A 266 35.25 -25.81 18.14
C LEU A 266 36.32 -26.46 19.04
N TYR A 267 35.93 -26.94 20.21
CA TYR A 267 36.85 -27.69 21.13
C TYR A 267 37.33 -29.00 20.46
N TYR A 268 36.44 -29.74 19.79
CA TYR A 268 36.84 -30.96 19.08
C TYR A 268 37.79 -30.65 17.91
N LEU A 269 37.61 -29.58 17.18
CA LEU A 269 38.50 -29.14 16.09
C LEU A 269 39.88 -28.73 16.64
N GLU A 270 39.96 -28.12 17.84
CA GLU A 270 41.22 -27.77 18.50
C GLU A 270 42.01 -29.02 18.86
N LEU A 271 41.34 -30.05 19.35
CA LEU A 271 42.02 -31.33 19.67
C LEU A 271 42.58 -32.06 18.45
N LEU A 272 42.02 -31.86 17.27
CA LEU A 272 42.51 -32.48 16.02
C LEU A 272 43.70 -31.75 15.41
N ASP A 273 43.91 -30.48 15.75
CA ASP A 273 45.02 -29.66 15.29
C ASP A 273 46.29 -29.85 16.17
N LEU A 274 46.15 -30.57 17.31
CA LEU A 274 47.23 -30.98 18.23
C LEU A 274 47.81 -32.34 17.85
#